data_4dc2d3482898c24eafed246d4daf8ba8
#
_entry.id   4dc2d3482898c24eafed246d4daf8ba8
#
_cell.length_a   1.000
_cell.length_b   1.000
_cell.length_c   1.000
_cell.angle_alpha   90.00
_cell.angle_beta   90.00
_cell.angle_gamma   90.00
#
_symmetry.space_group_name_H-M   'P 1'
#
loop_
_entity.id
_entity.type
_entity.pdbx_description
1 polymer ?
#
loop_
_entity_poly.entity_id
_entity_poly.type
_entity_poly.pdbx_seq_one_letter_code
_entity_poly.pdbx_strand_id
1 'polypeptide(L)'
;MRHILLALVFLLTAAVSAPAAEKTFSQFAVDLPDGWTSDERPGFQSGHPDEYMLLLGKRGEEAVEAHISIFILPNKDGMDARTFASRMREMQDAPTELQQEGTMWTFRGTPRSRALAMETLTRVSADDARILIIMEQDPAGLGTAKVVDSLRGLTPASKALLGR
;
A
#
# COMPACT_ATOMS: atom_id res chain seq x y z
N MET A 1 0.39 -13.57 -64.71
CA MET A 1 0.57 -13.99 -63.29
C MET A 1 0.75 -12.74 -62.44
N ARG A 2 -0.25 -12.35 -61.70
CA ARG A 2 -0.27 -11.10 -60.87
C ARG A 2 0.01 -11.54 -59.42
N HIS A 3 1.14 -11.13 -58.87
CA HIS A 3 1.47 -11.33 -57.45
C HIS A 3 0.78 -10.26 -56.63
N ILE A 4 -0.22 -10.64 -55.82
CA ILE A 4 -0.87 -9.80 -54.86
C ILE A 4 -0.02 -9.89 -53.57
N LEU A 5 0.70 -8.82 -53.24
CA LEU A 5 1.42 -8.65 -51.99
C LEU A 5 0.40 -8.20 -50.94
N LEU A 6 0.05 -9.10 -50.00
CA LEU A 6 -0.80 -8.76 -48.84
C LEU A 6 0.12 -8.15 -47.77
N ALA A 7 0.07 -6.83 -47.63
CA ALA A 7 0.72 -6.13 -46.51
C ALA A 7 -0.15 -6.27 -45.28
N LEU A 8 0.29 -7.12 -44.34
CA LEU A 8 -0.31 -7.27 -43.02
C LEU A 8 0.15 -6.10 -42.14
N VAL A 9 -0.69 -5.09 -42.00
CA VAL A 9 -0.46 -3.98 -41.05
C VAL A 9 -0.81 -4.47 -39.66
N PHE A 10 0.22 -4.82 -38.86
CA PHE A 10 0.07 -5.00 -37.42
C PHE A 10 -0.20 -3.64 -36.78
N LEU A 11 -1.45 -3.33 -36.46
CA LEU A 11 -1.77 -2.26 -35.53
C LEU A 11 -1.34 -2.72 -34.13
N LEU A 12 -0.17 -2.29 -33.68
CA LEU A 12 0.19 -2.29 -32.27
C LEU A 12 -0.71 -1.24 -31.59
N THR A 13 -1.81 -1.66 -31.01
CA THR A 13 -2.53 -0.87 -30.02
C THR A 13 -1.67 -0.85 -28.75
N ALA A 14 -0.82 0.17 -28.64
CA ALA A 14 -0.21 0.51 -27.36
C ALA A 14 -1.37 0.86 -26.42
N ALA A 15 -1.63 -0.01 -25.44
CA ALA A 15 -2.52 0.31 -24.33
C ALA A 15 -1.89 1.52 -23.60
N VAL A 16 -2.36 2.71 -23.91
CA VAL A 16 -2.01 3.93 -23.17
C VAL A 16 -2.64 3.75 -21.79
N SER A 17 -1.86 3.28 -20.82
CA SER A 17 -2.27 3.34 -19.43
C SER A 17 -2.55 4.80 -19.12
N ALA A 18 -3.80 5.12 -18.77
CA ALA A 18 -4.15 6.46 -18.31
C ALA A 18 -3.20 6.86 -17.18
N PRO A 19 -2.67 8.10 -17.19
CA PRO A 19 -1.75 8.53 -16.16
C PRO A 19 -2.44 8.49 -14.79
N ALA A 20 -1.74 7.93 -13.78
CA ALA A 20 -2.20 8.01 -12.41
C ALA A 20 -2.34 9.48 -12.01
N ALA A 21 -3.47 9.84 -11.38
CA ALA A 21 -3.69 11.20 -10.91
C ALA A 21 -3.21 11.34 -9.46
N GLU A 22 -2.46 12.41 -9.17
CA GLU A 22 -2.10 12.74 -7.80
C GLU A 22 -3.36 13.02 -6.98
N LYS A 23 -3.51 12.33 -5.85
CA LYS A 23 -4.54 12.56 -4.87
C LYS A 23 -3.93 12.96 -3.53
N THR A 24 -4.46 14.02 -2.95
CA THR A 24 -3.97 14.60 -1.69
C THR A 24 -4.92 14.26 -0.54
N PHE A 25 -4.37 13.83 0.58
CA PHE A 25 -5.03 13.53 1.85
C PHE A 25 -4.39 14.36 2.96
N SER A 26 -4.90 14.27 4.19
CA SER A 26 -4.38 15.09 5.30
C SER A 26 -2.91 14.78 5.65
N GLN A 27 -2.48 13.52 5.53
CA GLN A 27 -1.13 13.07 5.87
C GLN A 27 -0.25 12.76 4.65
N PHE A 28 -0.85 12.40 3.52
CA PHE A 28 -0.14 11.89 2.36
C PHE A 28 -0.66 12.46 1.04
N ALA A 29 0.22 12.51 0.04
CA ALA A 29 -0.16 12.54 -1.37
C ALA A 29 0.27 11.23 -2.03
N VAL A 30 -0.48 10.78 -3.03
CA VAL A 30 -0.24 9.52 -3.74
C VAL A 30 -0.72 9.60 -5.18
N ASP A 31 -0.01 8.96 -6.09
CA ASP A 31 -0.44 8.82 -7.48
C ASP A 31 -1.38 7.61 -7.58
N LEU A 32 -2.68 7.88 -7.70
CA LEU A 32 -3.71 6.86 -7.68
C LEU A 32 -4.15 6.50 -9.11
N PRO A 33 -4.07 5.22 -9.52
CA PRO A 33 -4.50 4.79 -10.83
C PRO A 33 -6.01 4.97 -11.04
N ASP A 34 -6.43 5.10 -12.29
CA ASP A 34 -7.85 5.21 -12.64
C ASP A 34 -8.66 4.00 -12.13
N GLY A 35 -9.86 4.30 -11.65
CA GLY A 35 -10.79 3.30 -11.11
C GLY A 35 -10.46 2.85 -9.68
N TRP A 36 -9.42 3.41 -9.05
CA TRP A 36 -9.17 3.19 -7.63
C TRP A 36 -10.03 4.12 -6.77
N THR A 37 -10.44 3.61 -5.64
CA THR A 37 -11.18 4.34 -4.60
C THR A 37 -10.29 4.63 -3.41
N SER A 38 -10.69 5.58 -2.58
CA SER A 38 -9.99 5.91 -1.35
C SER A 38 -10.98 6.26 -0.25
N ASP A 39 -10.64 5.91 1.00
CA ASP A 39 -11.38 6.24 2.20
C ASP A 39 -10.39 6.70 3.28
N GLU A 40 -10.49 7.95 3.70
CA GLU A 40 -9.61 8.56 4.69
C GLU A 40 -10.36 8.74 6.02
N ARG A 41 -9.79 8.28 7.12
CA ARG A 41 -10.38 8.32 8.46
C ARG A 41 -9.38 8.80 9.52
N PRO A 42 -9.25 10.10 9.74
CA PRO A 42 -8.50 10.63 10.89
C PRO A 42 -9.17 10.21 12.20
N GLY A 43 -8.39 9.81 13.22
CA GLY A 43 -8.92 9.42 14.52
C GLY A 43 -9.80 8.16 14.49
N PHE A 44 -9.54 7.24 13.60
CA PHE A 44 -10.46 6.14 13.21
C PHE A 44 -10.83 5.18 14.35
N GLN A 45 -10.05 5.07 15.40
CA GLN A 45 -10.26 4.11 16.48
C GLN A 45 -10.81 4.77 17.76
N SER A 46 -10.16 5.80 18.25
CA SER A 46 -10.50 6.45 19.51
C SER A 46 -10.78 7.96 19.39
N GLY A 47 -10.67 8.51 18.17
CA GLY A 47 -10.72 9.94 17.93
C GLY A 47 -9.41 10.67 18.27
N HIS A 48 -8.34 9.93 18.61
CA HIS A 48 -7.06 10.53 18.93
C HIS A 48 -6.44 11.20 17.69
N PRO A 49 -5.91 12.44 17.80
CA PRO A 49 -5.38 13.18 16.64
C PRO A 49 -4.18 12.49 15.96
N ASP A 50 -3.46 11.63 16.66
CA ASP A 50 -2.35 10.83 16.10
C ASP A 50 -2.80 9.51 15.48
N GLU A 51 -4.09 9.20 15.47
CA GLU A 51 -4.64 8.06 14.77
C GLU A 51 -5.06 8.45 13.36
N TYR A 52 -4.62 7.69 12.40
CA TYR A 52 -4.93 7.93 11.00
C TYR A 52 -5.06 6.61 10.25
N MET A 53 -6.05 6.52 9.38
CA MET A 53 -6.22 5.43 8.44
C MET A 53 -6.52 5.97 7.06
N LEU A 54 -5.86 5.41 6.05
CA LEU A 54 -6.15 5.61 4.64
C LEU A 54 -6.27 4.26 3.96
N LEU A 55 -7.41 4.01 3.36
CA LEU A 55 -7.66 2.82 2.55
C LEU A 55 -7.66 3.23 1.09
N LEU A 56 -6.88 2.53 0.28
CA LEU A 56 -6.83 2.69 -1.17
C LEU A 56 -7.11 1.33 -1.80
N GLY A 57 -7.81 1.30 -2.93
CA GLY A 57 -8.00 0.01 -3.57
C GLY A 57 -8.89 0.06 -4.79
N LYS A 58 -8.89 -1.05 -5.50
CA LYS A 58 -9.77 -1.33 -6.61
C LYS A 58 -10.61 -2.56 -6.31
N ARG A 59 -11.91 -2.40 -6.47
CA ARG A 59 -12.87 -3.49 -6.31
C ARG A 59 -13.38 -3.89 -7.68
N GLY A 60 -13.30 -5.16 -8.01
CA GLY A 60 -14.00 -5.78 -9.13
C GLY A 60 -15.45 -6.10 -8.79
N GLU A 61 -16.14 -6.76 -9.71
CA GLU A 61 -17.56 -7.14 -9.51
C GLU A 61 -17.74 -8.15 -8.38
N GLU A 62 -16.84 -9.13 -8.27
CA GLU A 62 -16.98 -10.25 -7.32
C GLU A 62 -15.98 -10.18 -6.16
N ALA A 63 -14.84 -9.55 -6.32
CA ALA A 63 -13.75 -9.57 -5.35
C ALA A 63 -12.96 -8.27 -5.31
N VAL A 64 -12.15 -8.12 -4.26
CA VAL A 64 -11.11 -7.08 -4.17
C VAL A 64 -9.98 -7.44 -5.12
N GLU A 65 -9.66 -6.54 -6.07
CA GLU A 65 -8.58 -6.70 -7.04
C GLU A 65 -7.24 -6.20 -6.51
N ALA A 66 -7.27 -5.12 -5.73
CA ALA A 66 -6.10 -4.57 -5.03
C ALA A 66 -6.55 -3.79 -3.80
N HIS A 67 -5.75 -3.83 -2.73
CA HIS A 67 -6.02 -3.10 -1.50
C HIS A 67 -4.73 -2.65 -0.81
N ILE A 68 -4.71 -1.40 -0.37
CA ILE A 68 -3.65 -0.84 0.45
C ILE A 68 -4.30 -0.22 1.68
N SER A 69 -3.85 -0.63 2.86
CA SER A 69 -4.23 -0.02 4.12
C SER A 69 -3.01 0.69 4.72
N ILE A 70 -3.16 1.96 5.03
CA ILE A 70 -2.11 2.79 5.63
C ILE A 70 -2.63 3.26 6.99
N PHE A 71 -1.88 2.94 8.06
CA PHE A 71 -2.22 3.34 9.41
C PHE A 71 -1.08 4.16 10.01
N ILE A 72 -1.42 5.23 10.73
CA ILE A 72 -0.54 5.84 11.71
C ILE A 72 -1.20 5.62 13.07
N LEU A 73 -0.44 5.09 14.02
CA LEU A 73 -0.89 4.78 15.38
C LEU A 73 0.03 5.46 16.38
N PRO A 74 -0.48 5.86 17.55
CA PRO A 74 0.37 6.32 18.66
C PRO A 74 1.31 5.19 19.12
N ASN A 75 2.59 5.51 19.28
CA ASN A 75 3.62 4.61 19.80
C ASN A 75 3.69 4.72 21.33
N LYS A 76 2.67 4.23 22.03
CA LYS A 76 2.55 4.37 23.49
C LYS A 76 3.65 3.66 24.28
N ASP A 77 4.20 2.58 23.72
CA ASP A 77 5.19 1.74 24.36
C ASP A 77 6.64 2.07 23.92
N GLY A 78 6.83 3.08 23.05
CA GLY A 78 8.14 3.45 22.51
C GLY A 78 8.83 2.32 21.75
N MET A 79 8.07 1.47 21.07
CA MET A 79 8.61 0.35 20.31
C MET A 79 9.33 0.82 19.07
N ASP A 80 10.53 0.28 18.79
CA ASP A 80 11.17 0.44 17.51
C ASP A 80 10.43 -0.34 16.39
N ALA A 81 10.65 0.08 15.14
CA ALA A 81 9.96 -0.49 13.98
C ALA A 81 10.18 -2.00 13.81
N ARG A 82 11.40 -2.51 14.12
CA ARG A 82 11.72 -3.93 14.01
C ARG A 82 10.95 -4.76 15.02
N THR A 83 10.92 -4.31 16.27
CA THR A 83 10.19 -4.99 17.36
C THR A 83 8.70 -5.04 17.04
N PHE A 84 8.11 -3.94 16.57
CA PHE A 84 6.71 -3.91 16.21
C PHE A 84 6.42 -4.81 15.00
N ALA A 85 7.23 -4.77 13.94
CA ALA A 85 7.11 -5.65 12.78
C ALA A 85 7.22 -7.13 13.17
N SER A 86 8.12 -7.48 14.10
CA SER A 86 8.25 -8.85 14.60
C SER A 86 6.95 -9.33 15.25
N ARG A 87 6.33 -8.52 16.11
CA ARG A 87 5.05 -8.86 16.74
C ARG A 87 3.92 -9.02 15.72
N MET A 88 3.84 -8.15 14.71
CA MET A 88 2.86 -8.29 13.63
C MET A 88 3.09 -9.56 12.84
N ARG A 89 4.35 -9.90 12.55
CA ARG A 89 4.73 -11.13 11.84
C ARG A 89 4.26 -12.39 12.56
N GLU A 90 4.36 -12.43 13.89
CA GLU A 90 3.88 -13.56 14.72
C GLU A 90 2.37 -13.82 14.62
N MET A 91 1.60 -12.81 14.20
CA MET A 91 0.15 -12.92 13.98
C MET A 91 -0.23 -13.36 12.56
N GLN A 92 0.75 -13.71 11.73
CA GLN A 92 0.55 -14.17 10.36
C GLN A 92 0.75 -15.68 10.22
N ASP A 93 0.16 -16.27 9.21
CA ASP A 93 0.46 -17.62 8.75
C ASP A 93 1.50 -17.57 7.64
N ALA A 94 2.44 -18.54 7.65
CA ALA A 94 3.54 -18.65 6.70
C ALA A 94 4.34 -17.34 6.48
N PRO A 95 4.74 -16.60 7.53
CA PRO A 95 5.42 -15.33 7.34
C PRO A 95 6.84 -15.50 6.84
N THR A 96 7.28 -14.61 5.95
CA THR A 96 8.70 -14.52 5.54
C THR A 96 9.56 -13.93 6.66
N GLU A 97 10.88 -14.00 6.50
CA GLU A 97 11.81 -13.29 7.38
C GLU A 97 11.65 -11.78 7.23
N LEU A 98 11.94 -11.05 8.31
CA LEU A 98 11.99 -9.59 8.31
C LEU A 98 13.15 -9.10 7.45
N GLN A 99 12.86 -8.17 6.56
CA GLN A 99 13.84 -7.47 5.74
C GLN A 99 13.79 -5.98 6.03
N GLN A 100 14.92 -5.30 5.99
CA GLN A 100 14.98 -3.86 6.13
C GLN A 100 15.11 -3.21 4.74
N GLU A 101 14.17 -2.33 4.42
CA GLU A 101 14.14 -1.53 3.21
C GLU A 101 14.14 -0.04 3.57
N GLY A 102 15.31 0.60 3.51
CA GLY A 102 15.46 1.98 3.99
C GLY A 102 15.18 2.09 5.49
N THR A 103 14.20 2.89 5.86
CA THR A 103 13.75 3.09 7.25
C THR A 103 12.66 2.10 7.66
N MET A 104 12.15 1.29 6.73
CA MET A 104 11.05 0.36 6.98
C MET A 104 11.51 -1.07 7.19
N TRP A 105 10.79 -1.81 8.02
CA TRP A 105 10.88 -3.25 8.15
C TRP A 105 9.72 -3.90 7.42
N THR A 106 10.02 -4.90 6.58
CA THR A 106 9.05 -5.52 5.68
C THR A 106 9.00 -7.03 5.88
N PHE A 107 7.83 -7.60 5.66
CA PHE A 107 7.60 -9.05 5.60
C PHE A 107 6.32 -9.36 4.82
N ARG A 108 6.21 -10.58 4.32
CA ARG A 108 4.98 -11.13 3.74
C ARG A 108 4.40 -12.18 4.66
N GLY A 109 3.10 -12.37 4.59
CA GLY A 109 2.39 -13.41 5.32
C GLY A 109 0.88 -13.30 5.09
N THR A 110 0.13 -14.27 5.59
CA THR A 110 -1.33 -14.22 5.52
C THR A 110 -1.88 -13.91 6.92
N PRO A 111 -2.59 -12.77 7.10
CA PRO A 111 -3.21 -12.46 8.39
C PRO A 111 -4.17 -13.57 8.83
N ARG A 112 -4.09 -14.00 10.09
CA ARG A 112 -4.98 -15.02 10.67
C ARG A 112 -6.44 -14.55 10.78
N SER A 113 -6.71 -13.29 10.50
CA SER A 113 -8.06 -12.75 10.45
C SER A 113 -8.77 -13.22 9.19
N ARG A 114 -9.92 -13.89 9.35
CA ARG A 114 -10.73 -14.36 8.22
C ARG A 114 -11.15 -13.27 7.23
N ALA A 115 -11.25 -12.02 7.69
CA ALA A 115 -11.62 -10.88 6.86
C ALA A 115 -10.51 -10.45 5.87
N LEU A 116 -9.27 -10.88 6.11
CA LEU A 116 -8.08 -10.49 5.34
C LEU A 116 -7.23 -11.70 4.93
N ALA A 117 -7.87 -12.87 4.72
CA ALA A 117 -7.19 -14.14 4.47
C ALA A 117 -6.55 -14.23 3.08
N MET A 118 -5.69 -13.26 2.73
CA MET A 118 -4.85 -13.29 1.53
C MET A 118 -3.45 -12.81 1.84
N GLU A 119 -2.48 -13.22 1.04
CA GLU A 119 -1.09 -12.79 1.20
C GLU A 119 -0.99 -11.26 1.24
N THR A 120 -0.29 -10.76 2.23
CA THR A 120 -0.13 -9.34 2.50
C THR A 120 1.35 -9.01 2.62
N LEU A 121 1.84 -8.02 1.87
CA LEU A 121 3.11 -7.37 2.15
C LEU A 121 2.88 -6.29 3.20
N THR A 122 3.56 -6.41 4.32
CA THR A 122 3.49 -5.45 5.43
C THR A 122 4.80 -4.68 5.52
N ARG A 123 4.71 -3.35 5.62
CA ARG A 123 5.83 -2.43 5.85
C ARG A 123 5.58 -1.66 7.13
N VAL A 124 6.58 -1.54 7.97
CA VAL A 124 6.49 -0.86 9.27
C VAL A 124 7.65 0.11 9.43
N SER A 125 7.35 1.32 9.84
CA SER A 125 8.32 2.27 10.39
C SER A 125 7.80 2.86 11.70
N ALA A 126 8.67 3.39 12.53
CA ALA A 126 8.30 4.01 13.80
C ALA A 126 9.26 5.14 14.15
N ASP A 127 8.71 6.13 14.83
CA ASP A 127 9.44 7.11 15.64
C ASP A 127 9.02 6.98 17.12
N ASP A 128 9.54 7.84 18.00
CA ASP A 128 9.24 7.80 19.42
C ASP A 128 7.75 7.99 19.75
N ALA A 129 7.01 8.66 18.85
CA ALA A 129 5.62 9.04 19.07
C ALA A 129 4.61 8.21 18.27
N ARG A 130 5.02 7.65 17.12
CA ARG A 130 4.11 7.06 16.14
C ARG A 130 4.67 5.83 15.46
N ILE A 131 3.77 4.98 14.98
CA ILE A 131 4.05 3.80 14.16
C ILE A 131 3.27 3.97 12.85
N LEU A 132 3.96 3.84 11.71
CA LEU A 132 3.36 3.72 10.39
C LEU A 132 3.31 2.24 9.99
N ILE A 133 2.16 1.80 9.54
CA ILE A 133 1.95 0.46 9.00
C ILE A 133 1.34 0.61 7.61
N ILE A 134 1.96 -0.01 6.61
CA ILE A 134 1.42 -0.12 5.25
C ILE A 134 1.22 -1.60 4.95
N MET A 135 0.01 -1.98 4.59
CA MET A 135 -0.36 -3.35 4.23
C MET A 135 -0.86 -3.36 2.79
N GLU A 136 -0.23 -4.19 1.96
CA GLU A 136 -0.52 -4.30 0.54
C GLU A 136 -1.03 -5.69 0.20
N GLN A 137 -2.17 -5.76 -0.49
CA GLN A 137 -2.76 -6.97 -1.04
C GLN A 137 -3.03 -6.74 -2.52
N ASP A 138 -2.44 -7.56 -3.39
CA ASP A 138 -2.51 -7.37 -4.85
C ASP A 138 -2.78 -8.69 -5.59
N PRO A 139 -3.93 -9.34 -5.32
CA PRO A 139 -4.25 -10.63 -5.93
C PRO A 139 -4.42 -10.55 -7.44
N ALA A 140 -4.75 -9.39 -8.00
CA ALA A 140 -4.91 -9.20 -9.44
C ALA A 140 -3.64 -8.65 -10.14
N GLY A 141 -2.56 -8.36 -9.40
CA GLY A 141 -1.31 -7.86 -9.97
C GLY A 141 -1.41 -6.44 -10.54
N LEU A 142 -2.22 -5.56 -9.92
CA LEU A 142 -2.46 -4.20 -10.39
C LEU A 142 -1.35 -3.20 -9.99
N GLY A 143 -0.31 -3.66 -9.30
CA GLY A 143 0.87 -2.88 -8.98
C GLY A 143 0.70 -2.00 -7.74
N THR A 144 0.17 -2.53 -6.63
CA THR A 144 0.09 -1.83 -5.34
C THR A 144 1.43 -1.24 -4.92
N ALA A 145 2.54 -1.93 -5.18
CA ALA A 145 3.88 -1.44 -4.87
C ALA A 145 4.18 -0.08 -5.53
N LYS A 146 3.79 0.13 -6.79
CA LYS A 146 3.97 1.43 -7.48
C LYS A 146 3.17 2.54 -6.82
N VAL A 147 1.95 2.23 -6.35
CA VAL A 147 1.11 3.19 -5.61
C VAL A 147 1.78 3.54 -4.28
N VAL A 148 2.27 2.56 -3.52
CA VAL A 148 2.98 2.79 -2.26
C VAL A 148 4.29 3.55 -2.50
N ASP A 149 5.03 3.25 -3.56
CA ASP A 149 6.27 3.96 -3.90
C ASP A 149 6.03 5.42 -4.27
N SER A 150 4.83 5.77 -4.74
CA SER A 150 4.43 7.15 -5.04
C SER A 150 4.00 7.95 -3.80
N LEU A 151 3.82 7.30 -2.63
CA LEU A 151 3.43 7.99 -1.40
C LEU A 151 4.44 9.08 -1.02
N ARG A 152 3.93 10.26 -0.74
CA ARG A 152 4.69 11.41 -0.24
C ARG A 152 4.06 11.90 1.06
N GLY A 153 4.86 12.05 2.10
CA GLY A 153 4.43 12.65 3.35
C GLY A 153 4.15 14.15 3.19
N LEU A 154 3.05 14.63 3.71
CA LEU A 154 2.69 16.07 3.67
C LEU A 154 2.99 16.78 4.99
N THR A 155 2.97 16.05 6.10
CA THR A 155 3.29 16.58 7.43
C THR A 155 4.72 16.19 7.84
N PRO A 156 5.34 16.90 8.81
CA PRO A 156 6.63 16.50 9.33
C PRO A 156 6.64 15.05 9.83
N ALA A 157 5.56 14.61 10.48
CA ALA A 157 5.43 13.25 10.99
C ALA A 157 5.39 12.20 9.86
N SER A 158 4.52 12.39 8.86
CA SER A 158 4.42 11.45 7.75
C SER A 158 5.68 11.39 6.89
N LYS A 159 6.40 12.52 6.73
CA LYS A 159 7.72 12.56 6.07
C LYS A 159 8.75 11.75 6.84
N ALA A 160 8.86 11.96 8.16
CA ALA A 160 9.79 11.23 9.01
C ALA A 160 9.52 9.71 8.96
N LEU A 161 8.25 9.30 9.09
CA LEU A 161 7.85 7.90 9.06
C LEU A 161 8.09 7.23 7.69
N LEU A 162 7.91 7.94 6.57
CA LEU A 162 8.25 7.42 5.24
C LEU A 162 9.76 7.38 4.98
N GLY A 163 10.57 8.17 5.71
CA GLY A 163 12.01 8.29 5.50
C GLY A 163 12.38 9.02 4.19
N ARG A 164 11.46 9.86 3.68
CA ARG A 164 11.62 10.59 2.41
C ARG A 164 10.75 11.84 2.34
#